data_aab382589e87ad807ad8ddade24ddd70
#
_entry.id   aab382589e87ad807ad8ddade24ddd70
#
_cell.length_a   1.000
_cell.length_b   1.000
_cell.length_c   1.000
_cell.angle_alpha   90.00
_cell.angle_beta   90.00
_cell.angle_gamma   90.00
#
_symmetry.space_group_name_H-M   'P 1'
#
loop_
_entity.id
_entity.type
_entity.pdbx_description
1 polymer ?
#
loop_
_entity_poly.entity_id
_entity_poly.type
_entity_poly.pdbx_seq_one_letter_code
_entity_poly.pdbx_strand_id
1 'polypeptide(L)'
;MTSPHDQSHYQVRFDWGRAGADTVAPDADAVVLIDVLSTSPALALPGHPLVVTGGFRNRTAVAQWVLERQAEKGDRCFVAVIAAGDLREDGSIRFAVEDLLAAGAVIDALATAGIDFVSPEGAAACAAFTGLRGAVGHLSTASSSGRELIALGRGDEIAPAMELDVSTEVLPVT
;
A
#
# COMPACT_ATOMS: atom_id res chain seq x y z
N MET A 1 -15.14 -19.97 11.30
CA MET A 1 -15.18 -18.76 12.15
C MET A 1 -14.17 -17.80 11.56
N THR A 2 -14.61 -16.64 11.14
CA THR A 2 -13.72 -15.56 10.69
C THR A 2 -12.94 -15.05 11.90
N SER A 3 -11.64 -14.81 11.73
CA SER A 3 -10.78 -14.24 12.78
C SER A 3 -11.07 -12.74 12.89
N PRO A 4 -11.09 -12.14 14.08
CA PRO A 4 -11.14 -10.67 14.20
C PRO A 4 -10.00 -9.95 13.47
N HIS A 5 -8.90 -10.65 13.22
CA HIS A 5 -7.73 -10.11 12.56
C HIS A 5 -7.84 -10.09 11.02
N ASP A 6 -8.81 -10.81 10.42
CA ASP A 6 -8.96 -10.88 8.96
C ASP A 6 -9.56 -9.61 8.36
N GLN A 7 -10.07 -8.70 9.19
CA GLN A 7 -10.70 -7.44 8.79
C GLN A 7 -11.82 -7.62 7.74
N SER A 8 -12.38 -8.84 7.60
CA SER A 8 -13.33 -9.21 6.54
C SER A 8 -14.62 -8.38 6.55
N HIS A 9 -14.90 -7.72 7.68
CA HIS A 9 -16.01 -6.81 7.82
C HIS A 9 -15.86 -5.52 7.01
N TYR A 10 -14.61 -5.10 6.71
CA TYR A 10 -14.31 -3.83 6.06
C TYR A 10 -14.07 -4.00 4.57
N GLN A 11 -14.47 -2.99 3.78
CA GLN A 11 -14.24 -2.95 2.33
C GLN A 11 -12.77 -2.67 2.00
N VAL A 12 -12.13 -1.78 2.75
CA VAL A 12 -10.70 -1.48 2.63
C VAL A 12 -9.98 -1.96 3.88
N ARG A 13 -9.05 -2.88 3.69
CA ARG A 13 -8.26 -3.52 4.75
C ARG A 13 -6.80 -3.14 4.61
N PHE A 14 -6.07 -3.16 5.71
CA PHE A 14 -4.65 -2.82 5.69
C PHE A 14 -3.85 -3.74 6.61
N ASP A 15 -2.73 -4.23 6.11
CA ASP A 15 -1.76 -4.97 6.92
C ASP A 15 -0.36 -4.96 6.26
N TRP A 16 0.61 -5.65 6.88
CA TRP A 16 2.01 -5.65 6.53
C TRP A 16 2.51 -6.99 6.03
N GLY A 17 3.30 -6.95 4.95
CA GLY A 17 4.07 -8.06 4.44
C GLY A 17 3.24 -9.28 4.06
N ARG A 18 3.92 -10.41 3.92
CA ARG A 18 3.29 -11.67 3.50
C ARG A 18 2.25 -12.16 4.50
N ALA A 19 2.59 -12.16 5.80
CA ALA A 19 1.68 -12.65 6.82
C ALA A 19 0.41 -11.81 6.93
N GLY A 20 0.54 -10.49 6.77
CA GLY A 20 -0.61 -9.57 6.68
C GLY A 20 -1.47 -9.87 5.46
N ALA A 21 -0.87 -10.03 4.29
CA ALA A 21 -1.59 -10.40 3.08
C ALA A 21 -2.36 -11.73 3.24
N ASP A 22 -1.69 -12.76 3.77
CA ASP A 22 -2.32 -14.06 4.03
C ASP A 22 -3.49 -13.96 5.03
N THR A 23 -3.52 -12.91 5.85
CA THR A 23 -4.58 -12.67 6.85
C THR A 23 -5.75 -11.89 6.28
N VAL A 24 -5.50 -10.76 5.59
CA VAL A 24 -6.57 -9.80 5.23
C VAL A 24 -7.01 -9.88 3.77
N ALA A 25 -6.27 -10.59 2.90
CA ALA A 25 -6.58 -10.66 1.48
C ALA A 25 -7.37 -11.89 0.99
N PRO A 26 -7.60 -12.99 1.74
CA PRO A 26 -8.23 -14.18 1.18
C PRO A 26 -9.57 -13.94 0.50
N ASP A 27 -10.39 -13.05 1.04
CA ASP A 27 -11.72 -12.72 0.50
C ASP A 27 -11.73 -11.33 -0.19
N ALA A 28 -10.57 -10.75 -0.47
CA ALA A 28 -10.48 -9.49 -1.20
C ALA A 28 -10.57 -9.74 -2.70
N ASP A 29 -11.25 -8.84 -3.41
CA ASP A 29 -11.34 -8.86 -4.87
C ASP A 29 -10.02 -8.42 -5.52
N ALA A 30 -9.25 -7.57 -4.79
CA ALA A 30 -7.96 -7.06 -5.24
C ALA A 30 -7.00 -6.81 -4.08
N VAL A 31 -5.72 -6.94 -4.36
CA VAL A 31 -4.62 -6.57 -3.45
C VAL A 31 -3.85 -5.42 -4.07
N VAL A 32 -3.65 -4.36 -3.30
CA VAL A 32 -2.76 -3.25 -3.67
C VAL A 32 -1.48 -3.38 -2.86
N LEU A 33 -0.41 -3.79 -3.54
CA LEU A 33 0.91 -3.89 -2.93
C LEU A 33 1.62 -2.53 -2.94
N ILE A 34 2.08 -2.12 -1.78
CA ILE A 34 2.81 -0.87 -1.55
C ILE A 34 4.26 -1.21 -1.19
N ASP A 35 5.18 -0.84 -2.05
CA ASP A 35 6.64 -1.02 -1.88
C ASP A 35 7.32 0.15 -2.58
N VAL A 36 7.61 1.21 -1.83
CA VAL A 36 7.97 2.52 -2.41
C VAL A 36 9.48 2.64 -2.64
N LEU A 37 10.29 2.23 -1.68
CA LEU A 37 11.75 2.33 -1.71
C LEU A 37 12.37 0.96 -1.47
N SER A 38 12.29 0.10 -2.50
CA SER A 38 12.77 -1.27 -2.36
C SER A 38 14.28 -1.38 -2.58
N THR A 39 14.97 -1.96 -1.60
CA THR A 39 16.36 -2.40 -1.71
C THR A 39 16.47 -3.92 -1.85
N SER A 40 15.35 -4.62 -1.74
CA SER A 40 15.20 -6.07 -1.80
C SER A 40 14.33 -6.50 -2.97
N PRO A 41 14.28 -7.78 -3.35
CA PRO A 41 13.29 -8.26 -4.31
C PRO A 41 11.88 -7.95 -3.86
N ALA A 42 11.01 -7.57 -4.81
CA ALA A 42 9.61 -7.26 -4.53
C ALA A 42 8.91 -8.40 -3.77
N LEU A 43 8.03 -8.03 -2.84
CA LEU A 43 7.25 -8.99 -2.08
C LEU A 43 6.33 -9.79 -3.02
N ALA A 44 6.59 -11.09 -3.13
CA ALA A 44 5.75 -11.98 -3.90
C ALA A 44 4.53 -12.39 -3.06
N LEU A 45 3.34 -12.30 -3.65
CA LEU A 45 2.05 -12.70 -3.03
C LEU A 45 1.38 -13.81 -3.86
N PRO A 46 1.99 -15.00 -3.98
CA PRO A 46 1.40 -16.10 -4.75
C PRO A 46 0.08 -16.55 -4.13
N GLY A 47 -0.89 -16.87 -4.98
CA GLY A 47 -2.20 -17.35 -4.55
C GLY A 47 -3.26 -16.26 -4.36
N HIS A 48 -2.90 -14.99 -4.44
CA HIS A 48 -3.89 -13.91 -4.48
C HIS A 48 -4.33 -13.64 -5.92
N PRO A 49 -5.66 -13.50 -6.18
CA PRO A 49 -6.18 -13.54 -7.55
C PRO A 49 -5.78 -12.31 -8.39
N LEU A 50 -5.59 -11.17 -7.77
CA LEU A 50 -5.26 -9.94 -8.49
C LEU A 50 -4.44 -9.02 -7.59
N VAL A 51 -3.15 -8.93 -7.86
CA VAL A 51 -2.22 -8.04 -7.15
C VAL A 51 -1.77 -6.94 -8.10
N VAL A 52 -1.93 -5.70 -7.69
CA VAL A 52 -1.46 -4.52 -8.43
C VAL A 52 -0.53 -3.68 -7.57
N THR A 53 0.36 -2.92 -8.21
CA THR A 53 1.22 -1.96 -7.51
C THR A 53 0.48 -0.66 -7.24
N GLY A 54 0.62 -0.14 -6.03
CA GLY A 54 0.10 1.17 -5.62
C GLY A 54 1.14 1.99 -4.85
N GLY A 55 0.93 3.30 -4.79
CA GLY A 55 1.79 4.20 -4.03
C GLY A 55 1.45 5.66 -4.27
N PHE A 56 2.36 6.56 -3.91
CA PHE A 56 2.16 8.00 -4.08
C PHE A 56 1.88 8.38 -5.53
N ARG A 57 2.63 7.80 -6.45
CA ARG A 57 2.67 8.19 -7.87
C ARG A 57 1.37 7.91 -8.62
N ASN A 58 0.60 6.88 -8.19
CA ASN A 58 -0.59 6.41 -8.90
C ASN A 58 -1.82 6.22 -7.99
N ARG A 59 -1.84 6.80 -6.78
CA ARG A 59 -2.90 6.59 -5.79
C ARG A 59 -4.30 6.88 -6.33
N THR A 60 -4.46 7.95 -7.11
CA THR A 60 -5.75 8.31 -7.74
C THR A 60 -6.12 7.32 -8.85
N ALA A 61 -5.15 6.86 -9.64
CA ALA A 61 -5.39 5.83 -10.66
C ALA A 61 -5.80 4.50 -10.04
N VAL A 62 -5.19 4.10 -8.91
CA VAL A 62 -5.60 2.91 -8.15
C VAL A 62 -7.03 3.04 -7.64
N ALA A 63 -7.41 4.19 -7.08
CA ALA A 63 -8.77 4.41 -6.62
C ALA A 63 -9.79 4.34 -7.77
N GLN A 64 -9.48 4.95 -8.91
CA GLN A 64 -10.32 4.88 -10.11
C GLN A 64 -10.44 3.44 -10.63
N TRP A 65 -9.33 2.71 -10.68
CA TRP A 65 -9.31 1.30 -11.09
C TRP A 65 -10.18 0.43 -10.17
N VAL A 66 -10.18 0.66 -8.85
CA VAL A 66 -11.07 -0.05 -7.92
C VAL A 66 -12.53 0.29 -8.17
N LEU A 67 -12.87 1.56 -8.46
CA LEU A 67 -14.24 1.95 -8.84
C LEU A 67 -14.72 1.24 -10.11
N GLU A 68 -13.86 1.10 -11.10
CA GLU A 68 -14.17 0.37 -12.33
C GLU A 68 -14.45 -1.11 -12.04
N ARG A 69 -13.63 -1.76 -11.20
CA ARG A 69 -13.87 -3.14 -10.73
C ARG A 69 -15.19 -3.26 -9.98
N GLN A 70 -15.50 -2.30 -9.12
CA GLN A 70 -16.78 -2.25 -8.40
C GLN A 70 -17.98 -2.12 -9.35
N ALA A 71 -17.87 -1.28 -10.37
CA ALA A 71 -18.90 -1.12 -11.38
C ALA A 71 -19.09 -2.39 -12.23
N GLU A 72 -18.01 -3.04 -12.65
CA GLU A 72 -18.04 -4.30 -13.39
C GLU A 72 -18.65 -5.44 -12.57
N LYS A 73 -18.31 -5.51 -11.27
CA LYS A 73 -18.85 -6.52 -10.35
C LYS A 73 -20.33 -6.28 -10.03
N GLY A 74 -20.79 -5.04 -10.09
CA GLY A 74 -22.14 -4.63 -9.68
C GLY A 74 -22.38 -4.69 -8.17
N ASP A 75 -21.30 -4.79 -7.37
CA ASP A 75 -21.29 -4.83 -5.91
C ASP A 75 -19.97 -4.27 -5.40
N ARG A 76 -19.83 -4.14 -4.07
CA ARG A 76 -18.59 -3.67 -3.43
C ARG A 76 -17.37 -4.46 -3.89
N CYS A 77 -16.33 -3.75 -4.28
CA CYS A 77 -15.00 -4.31 -4.51
C CYS A 77 -14.22 -4.24 -3.19
N PHE A 78 -13.89 -5.39 -2.62
CA PHE A 78 -13.11 -5.50 -1.40
C PHE A 78 -11.62 -5.43 -1.73
N VAL A 79 -10.90 -4.55 -1.03
CA VAL A 79 -9.48 -4.24 -1.33
C VAL A 79 -8.63 -4.46 -0.09
N ALA A 80 -7.56 -5.26 -0.25
CA ALA A 80 -6.51 -5.37 0.74
C ALA A 80 -5.31 -4.50 0.31
N VAL A 81 -4.98 -3.48 1.08
CA VAL A 81 -3.79 -2.66 0.90
C VAL A 81 -2.68 -3.26 1.76
N ILE A 82 -1.60 -3.72 1.15
CA ILE A 82 -0.50 -4.41 1.82
C ILE A 82 0.77 -3.59 1.70
N ALA A 83 1.25 -3.06 2.82
CA ALA A 83 2.57 -2.46 2.88
C ALA A 83 3.64 -3.56 2.95
N ALA A 84 4.61 -3.54 2.03
CA ALA A 84 5.64 -4.56 1.97
C ALA A 84 6.51 -4.54 3.23
N GLY A 85 6.89 -3.35 3.67
CA GLY A 85 7.92 -3.21 4.68
C GLY A 85 9.25 -3.74 4.15
N ASP A 86 10.18 -3.96 5.06
CA ASP A 86 11.44 -4.62 4.74
C ASP A 86 11.65 -5.81 5.68
N LEU A 87 12.59 -6.70 5.39
CA LEU A 87 12.84 -7.87 6.20
C LEU A 87 14.11 -7.68 7.06
N ARG A 88 14.02 -8.09 8.32
CA ARG A 88 15.20 -8.27 9.17
C ARG A 88 15.86 -9.62 8.87
N GLU A 89 17.08 -9.81 9.37
CA GLU A 89 17.82 -11.07 9.23
C GLU A 89 17.07 -12.29 9.78
N ASP A 90 16.22 -12.09 10.79
CA ASP A 90 15.37 -13.14 11.38
C ASP A 90 14.07 -13.38 10.60
N GLY A 91 13.87 -12.70 9.47
CA GLY A 91 12.66 -12.79 8.65
C GLY A 91 11.47 -12.00 9.18
N SER A 92 11.59 -11.30 10.30
CA SER A 92 10.53 -10.41 10.80
C SER A 92 10.45 -9.12 9.98
N ILE A 93 9.24 -8.53 9.92
CA ILE A 93 9.04 -7.29 9.18
C ILE A 93 9.69 -6.11 9.92
N ARG A 94 10.46 -5.32 9.18
CA ARG A 94 10.89 -3.99 9.57
C ARG A 94 9.87 -2.98 9.08
N PHE A 95 9.41 -2.13 9.98
CA PHE A 95 8.54 -1.01 9.64
C PHE A 95 9.21 -0.06 8.65
N ALA A 96 8.52 0.26 7.56
CA ALA A 96 8.92 1.22 6.53
C ALA A 96 7.93 2.39 6.53
N VAL A 97 8.38 3.56 6.97
CA VAL A 97 7.50 4.74 7.10
C VAL A 97 6.99 5.21 5.73
N GLU A 98 7.79 5.08 4.69
CA GLU A 98 7.42 5.40 3.32
C GLU A 98 6.27 4.52 2.82
N ASP A 99 6.27 3.23 3.13
CA ASP A 99 5.20 2.31 2.76
C ASP A 99 3.93 2.59 3.55
N LEU A 100 4.04 2.91 4.85
CA LEU A 100 2.88 3.34 5.64
C LEU A 100 2.22 4.57 5.04
N LEU A 101 3.02 5.59 4.71
CA LEU A 101 2.51 6.84 4.19
C LEU A 101 1.92 6.66 2.77
N ALA A 102 2.52 5.81 1.95
CA ALA A 102 2.00 5.51 0.62
C ALA A 102 0.72 4.67 0.67
N ALA A 103 0.62 3.69 1.58
CA ALA A 103 -0.61 2.96 1.86
C ALA A 103 -1.72 3.93 2.31
N GLY A 104 -1.39 4.83 3.23
CA GLY A 104 -2.30 5.88 3.67
C GLY A 104 -2.74 6.81 2.54
N ALA A 105 -1.85 7.13 1.59
CA ALA A 105 -2.18 7.94 0.42
C ALA A 105 -3.16 7.24 -0.53
N VAL A 106 -3.00 5.93 -0.75
CA VAL A 106 -3.94 5.12 -1.55
C VAL A 106 -5.30 5.03 -0.85
N ILE A 107 -5.32 4.80 0.48
CA ILE A 107 -6.56 4.72 1.27
C ILE A 107 -7.28 6.09 1.27
N ASP A 108 -6.56 7.21 1.37
CA ASP A 108 -7.10 8.57 1.25
C ASP A 108 -7.76 8.79 -0.12
N ALA A 109 -7.13 8.32 -1.19
CA ALA A 109 -7.68 8.40 -2.54
C ALA A 109 -8.93 7.52 -2.71
N LEU A 110 -8.96 6.30 -2.16
CA LEU A 110 -10.12 5.42 -2.13
C LEU A 110 -11.29 6.08 -1.39
N ALA A 111 -11.04 6.63 -0.19
CA ALA A 111 -12.07 7.32 0.59
C ALA A 111 -12.60 8.56 -0.14
N THR A 112 -11.72 9.34 -0.80
CA THR A 112 -12.10 10.49 -1.63
C THR A 112 -12.99 10.07 -2.81
N ALA A 113 -12.77 8.87 -3.36
CA ALA A 113 -13.58 8.28 -4.43
C ALA A 113 -14.90 7.65 -3.93
N GLY A 114 -15.19 7.68 -2.62
CA GLY A 114 -16.40 7.13 -2.02
C GLY A 114 -16.27 5.69 -1.54
N ILE A 115 -15.07 5.12 -1.52
CA ILE A 115 -14.76 3.81 -0.95
C ILE A 115 -14.15 4.02 0.44
N ASP A 116 -15.01 4.29 1.42
CA ASP A 116 -14.64 4.84 2.74
C ASP A 116 -14.90 3.88 3.92
N PHE A 117 -15.39 2.66 3.67
CA PHE A 117 -15.57 1.66 4.71
C PHE A 117 -14.24 0.95 5.01
N VAL A 118 -13.40 1.63 5.76
CA VAL A 118 -11.97 1.32 6.00
C VAL A 118 -11.80 0.69 7.39
N SER A 119 -10.90 -0.29 7.49
CA SER A 119 -10.50 -0.87 8.78
C SER A 119 -9.81 0.16 9.70
N PRO A 120 -9.83 -0.03 11.03
CA PRO A 120 -9.11 0.85 11.95
C PRO A 120 -7.62 1.00 11.62
N GLU A 121 -6.96 -0.08 11.19
CA GLU A 121 -5.57 -0.09 10.76
C GLU A 121 -5.36 0.75 9.50
N GLY A 122 -6.25 0.60 8.52
CA GLY A 122 -6.26 1.43 7.32
C GLY A 122 -6.55 2.91 7.62
N ALA A 123 -7.48 3.18 8.53
CA ALA A 123 -7.77 4.54 8.97
C ALA A 123 -6.56 5.20 9.67
N ALA A 124 -5.79 4.43 10.45
CA ALA A 124 -4.55 4.92 11.06
C ALA A 124 -3.48 5.25 10.01
N ALA A 125 -3.32 4.40 8.98
CA ALA A 125 -2.41 4.67 7.87
C ALA A 125 -2.83 5.93 7.08
N CYS A 126 -4.13 6.09 6.79
CA CYS A 126 -4.69 7.29 6.15
C CYS A 126 -4.42 8.55 6.99
N ALA A 127 -4.66 8.49 8.30
CA ALA A 127 -4.39 9.60 9.21
C ALA A 127 -2.90 9.96 9.26
N ALA A 128 -2.00 8.98 9.22
CA ALA A 128 -0.56 9.21 9.15
C ALA A 128 -0.18 9.98 7.87
N PHE A 129 -0.68 9.55 6.70
CA PHE A 129 -0.43 10.25 5.45
C PHE A 129 -0.99 11.68 5.47
N THR A 130 -2.26 11.85 5.83
CA THR A 130 -2.91 13.18 5.81
C THR A 130 -2.25 14.17 6.76
N GLY A 131 -1.84 13.71 7.95
CA GLY A 131 -1.13 14.51 8.94
C GLY A 131 0.32 14.85 8.57
N LEU A 132 0.97 14.00 7.78
CA LEU A 132 2.39 14.12 7.41
C LEU A 132 2.62 14.43 5.93
N ARG A 133 1.56 14.71 5.15
CA ARG A 133 1.61 14.90 3.70
C ARG A 133 2.68 15.91 3.26
N GLY A 134 2.83 17.02 4.00
CA GLY A 134 3.85 18.03 3.69
C GLY A 134 5.28 17.62 4.01
N ALA A 135 5.48 16.50 4.71
CA ALA A 135 6.78 16.02 5.14
C ALA A 135 7.20 14.69 4.48
N VAL A 136 6.38 14.13 3.57
CA VAL A 136 6.60 12.81 2.95
C VAL A 136 8.02 12.67 2.39
N GLY A 137 8.47 13.60 1.56
CA GLY A 137 9.81 13.55 0.97
C GLY A 137 10.94 13.59 2.01
N HIS A 138 10.80 14.43 3.05
CA HIS A 138 11.77 14.49 4.13
C HIS A 138 11.82 13.21 4.95
N LEU A 139 10.65 12.69 5.33
CA LEU A 139 10.56 11.47 6.13
C LEU A 139 11.10 10.26 5.38
N SER A 140 10.77 10.11 4.09
CA SER A 140 11.27 9.01 3.26
C SER A 140 12.78 9.10 3.03
N THR A 141 13.34 10.29 2.82
CA THR A 141 14.80 10.47 2.73
C THR A 141 15.51 10.13 4.03
N ALA A 142 14.89 10.45 5.18
CA ALA A 142 15.45 10.19 6.51
C ALA A 142 15.17 8.77 7.02
N SER A 143 14.29 8.01 6.36
CA SER A 143 13.95 6.63 6.74
C SER A 143 15.12 5.67 6.60
N SER A 144 14.99 4.48 7.17
CA SER A 144 16.00 3.43 7.02
C SER A 144 16.25 3.08 5.57
N SER A 145 15.19 2.83 4.80
CA SER A 145 15.26 2.47 3.37
C SER A 145 15.83 3.62 2.53
N GLY A 146 15.43 4.87 2.81
CA GLY A 146 15.99 6.05 2.14
C GLY A 146 17.49 6.21 2.38
N ARG A 147 17.93 6.03 3.64
CA ARG A 147 19.36 6.08 3.98
C ARG A 147 20.15 4.93 3.36
N GLU A 148 19.55 3.76 3.25
CA GLU A 148 20.17 2.60 2.59
C GLU A 148 20.33 2.85 1.09
N LEU A 149 19.31 3.37 0.39
CA LEU A 149 19.40 3.78 -1.00
C LEU A 149 20.52 4.82 -1.22
N ILE A 150 20.62 5.83 -0.35
CA ILE A 150 21.71 6.82 -0.41
C ILE A 150 23.08 6.14 -0.27
N ALA A 151 23.22 5.21 0.66
CA ALA A 151 24.47 4.49 0.87
C ALA A 151 24.85 3.60 -0.33
N LEU A 152 23.84 3.11 -1.07
CA LEU A 152 24.01 2.36 -2.32
C LEU A 152 24.25 3.25 -3.56
N GLY A 153 24.27 4.58 -3.40
CA GLY A 153 24.43 5.53 -4.51
C GLY A 153 23.15 5.71 -5.34
N ARG A 154 22.00 5.30 -4.84
CA ARG A 154 20.66 5.35 -5.49
C ARG A 154 19.76 6.41 -4.87
N GLY A 155 20.30 7.40 -4.18
CA GLY A 155 19.52 8.44 -3.49
C GLY A 155 18.69 9.33 -4.41
N ASP A 156 19.01 9.42 -5.68
CA ASP A 156 18.28 10.13 -6.73
C ASP A 156 16.92 9.48 -7.07
N GLU A 157 16.71 8.22 -6.69
CA GLU A 157 15.43 7.51 -6.87
C GLU A 157 14.36 7.96 -5.86
N ILE A 158 14.76 8.54 -4.71
CA ILE A 158 13.83 8.85 -3.61
C ILE A 158 12.84 9.95 -4.00
N ALA A 159 13.32 11.09 -4.48
CA ALA A 159 12.46 12.23 -4.76
C ALA A 159 11.38 11.92 -5.83
N PRO A 160 11.69 11.27 -6.96
CA PRO A 160 10.67 10.87 -7.93
C PRO A 160 9.65 9.87 -7.38
N ALA A 161 10.04 8.98 -6.45
CA ALA A 161 9.13 8.02 -5.83
C ALA A 161 8.08 8.68 -4.92
N MET A 162 8.36 9.88 -4.40
CA MET A 162 7.48 10.62 -3.50
C MET A 162 6.51 11.58 -4.22
N GLU A 163 6.59 11.69 -5.54
CA GLU A 163 5.69 12.54 -6.32
C GLU A 163 4.25 11.99 -6.29
N LEU A 164 3.28 12.88 -6.08
CA LEU A 164 1.87 12.50 -6.01
C LEU A 164 1.20 12.55 -7.37
N ASP A 165 0.49 11.47 -7.73
CA ASP A 165 -0.41 11.41 -8.90
C ASP A 165 0.24 11.79 -10.25
N VAL A 166 1.48 11.36 -10.47
CA VAL A 166 2.23 11.58 -11.71
C VAL A 166 2.15 10.40 -12.68
N SER A 167 1.48 9.33 -12.30
CA SER A 167 1.24 8.15 -13.13
C SER A 167 -0.23 7.76 -13.12
N THR A 168 -0.73 7.33 -14.27
CA THR A 168 -2.07 6.76 -14.45
C THR A 168 -2.03 5.23 -14.59
N GLU A 169 -0.85 4.62 -14.51
CA GLU A 169 -0.69 3.19 -14.69
C GLU A 169 -0.97 2.43 -13.40
N VAL A 170 -1.77 1.37 -13.50
CA VAL A 170 -1.99 0.36 -12.46
C VAL A 170 -1.47 -0.96 -13.02
N LEU A 171 -0.29 -1.36 -12.54
CA LEU A 171 0.43 -2.51 -13.08
C LEU A 171 0.19 -3.76 -12.22
N PRO A 172 -0.13 -4.92 -12.84
CA PRO A 172 -0.20 -6.18 -12.12
C PRO A 172 1.20 -6.59 -11.64
N VAL A 173 1.24 -7.17 -10.46
CA VAL A 173 2.44 -7.86 -9.94
C VAL A 173 2.43 -9.29 -10.46
N THR A 174 3.42 -9.65 -11.27
CA THR A 174 3.57 -11.00 -11.88
C THR A 174 4.55 -11.87 -11.09
#